data_8b66ab64201034a873c5bf4557fe986d
#
_entry.id   8b66ab64201034a873c5bf4557fe986d
#
_cell.length_a   1.000
_cell.length_b   1.000
_cell.length_c   1.000
_cell.angle_alpha   90.00
_cell.angle_beta   90.00
_cell.angle_gamma   90.00
#
_symmetry.space_group_name_H-M   'P 1'
#
loop_
_entity.id
_entity.type
_entity.pdbx_description
1 polymer ?
#
loop_
_entity_poly.entity_id
_entity_poly.type
_entity_poly.pdbx_seq_one_letter_code
_entity_poly.pdbx_strand_id
1 'polypeptide(L)'
;VMLPREDLADLIRFDHDRFRTRVPAVLDDDEYDTERLDRLHEPVPGGDTVVEGDSGSLAAHEGAYVERIRVLDDAPVGITLAGPAYADNPVVYANRTLRDLTGYSLDDLRGENLRLLQGPETEPDPVSELREALSTWNRVTTTLTNYRADGSTFRNRVTLVPVTDRGGTVVNWLGFQAAVEE
;
A
#
# COMPACT_ATOMS: atom_id res chain seq x y z
N VAL A 1 1.71 15.57 12.40
CA VAL A 1 3.01 14.91 12.54
C VAL A 1 2.97 13.66 11.67
N MET A 2 3.81 13.59 10.65
CA MET A 2 3.87 12.44 9.74
C MET A 2 4.35 11.22 10.53
N LEU A 3 3.48 10.23 10.68
CA LEU A 3 3.81 8.96 11.33
C LEU A 3 5.03 8.30 10.67
N PRO A 4 5.93 7.72 11.45
CA PRO A 4 6.96 6.85 10.90
C PRO A 4 6.28 5.76 10.05
N ARG A 5 6.72 5.59 8.81
CA ARG A 5 6.17 4.59 7.88
C ARG A 5 6.28 3.16 8.42
N GLU A 6 7.14 2.95 9.40
CA GLU A 6 7.32 1.70 10.15
C GLU A 6 6.08 1.36 10.95
N ASP A 7 5.52 2.35 11.63
CA ASP A 7 4.34 2.17 12.47
C ASP A 7 3.10 1.85 11.63
N LEU A 8 2.97 2.44 10.44
CA LEU A 8 1.87 2.14 9.52
C LEU A 8 1.96 0.71 8.96
N ALA A 9 3.15 0.25 8.60
CA ALA A 9 3.33 -1.11 8.10
C ALA A 9 2.99 -2.15 9.19
N ASP A 10 3.46 -1.92 10.41
CA ASP A 10 3.16 -2.78 11.55
C ASP A 10 1.66 -2.74 11.90
N LEU A 11 1.04 -1.57 11.80
CA LEU A 11 -0.38 -1.39 12.02
C LEU A 11 -1.23 -2.23 11.04
N ILE A 12 -0.93 -2.17 9.75
CA ILE A 12 -1.65 -2.92 8.71
C ILE A 12 -1.46 -4.44 8.91
N ARG A 13 -0.31 -4.87 9.45
CA ARG A 13 0.01 -6.27 9.72
C ARG A 13 -0.62 -6.84 10.99
N PHE A 14 -1.12 -6.00 11.90
CA PHE A 14 -1.79 -6.46 13.12
C PHE A 14 -3.07 -7.25 12.79
N ASP A 15 -3.51 -8.07 13.74
CA ASP A 15 -4.85 -8.63 13.71
C ASP A 15 -5.92 -7.52 13.84
N HIS A 16 -7.16 -7.85 13.54
CA HIS A 16 -8.26 -6.90 13.49
C HIS A 16 -8.44 -6.11 14.81
N ASP A 17 -8.38 -6.77 15.95
CA ASP A 17 -8.60 -6.15 17.26
C ASP A 17 -7.46 -5.20 17.64
N ARG A 18 -6.23 -5.59 17.37
CA ARG A 18 -5.06 -4.73 17.56
C ARG A 18 -5.07 -3.53 16.63
N PHE A 19 -5.43 -3.73 15.38
CA PHE A 19 -5.56 -2.64 14.41
C PHE A 19 -6.55 -1.59 14.92
N ARG A 20 -7.77 -2.00 15.31
CA ARG A 20 -8.81 -1.10 15.84
C ARG A 20 -8.37 -0.34 17.07
N THR A 21 -7.66 -1.01 17.98
CA THR A 21 -7.22 -0.39 19.25
C THR A 21 -6.08 0.60 19.04
N ARG A 22 -5.22 0.36 18.06
CA ARG A 22 -4.00 1.15 17.85
C ARG A 22 -4.19 2.30 16.86
N VAL A 23 -5.08 2.16 15.87
CA VAL A 23 -5.31 3.20 14.86
C VAL A 23 -5.63 4.56 15.48
N PRO A 24 -6.57 4.70 16.45
CA PRO A 24 -6.87 6.01 17.03
C PRO A 24 -5.70 6.64 17.79
N ALA A 25 -4.77 5.83 18.32
CA ALA A 25 -3.61 6.32 19.06
C ALA A 25 -2.45 6.74 18.15
N VAL A 26 -2.49 6.31 16.89
CA VAL A 26 -1.43 6.53 15.90
C VAL A 26 -1.84 7.59 14.88
N LEU A 27 -3.14 7.76 14.67
CA LEU A 27 -3.72 8.77 13.80
C LEU A 27 -4.30 9.90 14.66
N ASP A 28 -3.81 11.11 14.44
CA ASP A 28 -4.31 12.29 15.16
C ASP A 28 -5.77 12.55 14.75
N ASP A 29 -6.68 12.71 15.72
CA ASP A 29 -8.13 12.75 15.54
C ASP A 29 -8.62 13.83 14.54
N ASP A 30 -7.80 14.86 14.28
CA ASP A 30 -8.15 15.97 13.38
C ASP A 30 -7.92 15.66 11.87
N GLU A 31 -7.19 14.59 11.53
CA GLU A 31 -6.84 14.24 10.14
C GLU A 31 -7.59 13.01 9.59
N TYR A 32 -8.32 12.28 10.44
CA TYR A 32 -8.96 11.02 10.05
C TYR A 32 -10.44 10.96 10.44
N ASP A 33 -11.22 10.51 9.48
CA ASP A 33 -12.63 10.20 9.69
C ASP A 33 -12.78 8.93 10.53
N THR A 34 -12.86 9.10 11.85
CA THR A 34 -13.06 8.00 12.80
C THR A 34 -14.37 7.24 12.60
N GLU A 35 -15.36 7.81 11.87
CA GLU A 35 -16.60 7.10 11.50
C GLU A 35 -16.31 5.88 10.60
N ARG A 36 -15.20 5.88 9.89
CA ARG A 36 -14.76 4.71 9.10
C ARG A 36 -14.27 3.56 9.97
N LEU A 37 -13.70 3.85 11.16
CA LEU A 37 -13.36 2.83 12.15
C LEU A 37 -14.59 2.12 12.69
N ASP A 38 -15.72 2.83 12.81
CA ASP A 38 -16.97 2.26 13.26
C ASP A 38 -17.61 1.30 12.25
N ARG A 39 -17.31 1.46 10.96
CA ARG A 39 -17.76 0.53 9.92
C ARG A 39 -17.00 -0.80 9.91
N LEU A 40 -15.82 -0.87 10.55
CA LEU A 40 -15.14 -2.13 10.83
C LEU A 40 -15.80 -2.94 11.97
N HIS A 41 -16.91 -2.46 12.51
CA HIS A 41 -17.60 -3.06 13.66
C HIS A 41 -18.45 -4.28 13.33
N GLU A 42 -18.76 -4.53 12.06
CA GLU A 42 -19.49 -5.73 11.70
C GLU A 42 -18.46 -6.85 11.41
N PRO A 43 -18.43 -7.92 12.24
CA PRO A 43 -17.71 -9.11 11.85
C PRO A 43 -18.39 -9.61 10.57
N VAL A 44 -17.62 -9.70 9.49
CA VAL A 44 -18.09 -10.33 8.28
C VAL A 44 -18.48 -11.78 8.64
N PRO A 45 -19.74 -12.16 8.55
CA PRO A 45 -20.18 -13.50 8.91
C PRO A 45 -19.61 -14.50 7.92
N GLY A 46 -18.77 -15.40 8.40
CA GLY A 46 -18.20 -16.48 7.61
C GLY A 46 -16.83 -16.10 7.02
N GLY A 47 -15.79 -16.79 7.47
CA GLY A 47 -14.39 -16.58 7.11
C GLY A 47 -14.02 -16.87 5.66
N ASP A 48 -14.88 -16.58 4.71
CA ASP A 48 -14.66 -16.62 3.26
C ASP A 48 -15.36 -15.41 2.63
N THR A 49 -14.90 -14.22 2.93
CA THR A 49 -15.41 -13.05 2.22
C THR A 49 -14.65 -12.86 0.93
N VAL A 50 -15.19 -13.49 -0.08
CA VAL A 50 -15.09 -13.02 -1.46
C VAL A 50 -15.76 -11.65 -1.47
N VAL A 51 -14.98 -10.58 -1.60
CA VAL A 51 -15.53 -9.28 -1.97
C VAL A 51 -16.02 -9.46 -3.42
N GLU A 52 -17.31 -9.70 -3.58
CA GLU A 52 -17.95 -9.66 -4.89
C GLU A 52 -17.87 -8.23 -5.41
N GLY A 53 -16.99 -8.02 -6.35
CA GLY A 53 -16.79 -6.78 -7.07
C GLY A 53 -15.64 -6.95 -8.04
N ASP A 54 -15.95 -7.63 -9.14
CA ASP A 54 -15.22 -7.66 -10.40
C ASP A 54 -13.74 -8.09 -10.38
N SER A 55 -13.53 -9.29 -10.95
CA SER A 55 -12.31 -9.78 -11.62
C SER A 55 -11.06 -10.02 -10.75
N GLY A 56 -11.06 -11.12 -10.03
CA GLY A 56 -9.86 -11.69 -9.44
C GLY A 56 -10.10 -12.07 -7.98
N SER A 57 -10.23 -13.35 -7.71
CA SER A 57 -10.32 -13.87 -6.35
C SER A 57 -9.12 -13.41 -5.54
N LEU A 58 -9.30 -12.43 -4.64
CA LEU A 58 -8.30 -12.07 -3.64
C LEU A 58 -8.04 -13.29 -2.75
N ALA A 59 -6.78 -13.55 -2.44
CA ALA A 59 -6.46 -14.50 -1.39
C ALA A 59 -7.06 -14.01 -0.05
N ALA A 60 -7.53 -14.91 0.80
CA ALA A 60 -8.22 -14.55 2.05
C ALA A 60 -7.40 -13.58 2.94
N HIS A 61 -6.06 -13.72 2.96
CA HIS A 61 -5.18 -12.81 3.69
C HIS A 61 -5.09 -11.41 3.05
N GLU A 62 -5.22 -11.30 1.72
CA GLU A 62 -5.21 -10.01 1.02
C GLU A 62 -6.45 -9.19 1.34
N GLY A 63 -7.61 -9.83 1.44
CA GLY A 63 -8.86 -9.18 1.84
C GLY A 63 -8.72 -8.44 3.17
N ALA A 64 -8.12 -9.07 4.17
CA ALA A 64 -7.88 -8.45 5.48
C ALA A 64 -6.95 -7.23 5.40
N TYR A 65 -5.92 -7.26 4.57
CA TYR A 65 -5.05 -6.09 4.36
C TYR A 65 -5.75 -4.97 3.60
N VAL A 66 -6.52 -5.31 2.57
CA VAL A 66 -7.31 -4.33 1.80
C VAL A 66 -8.27 -3.58 2.71
N GLU A 67 -9.00 -4.27 3.60
CA GLU A 67 -9.92 -3.62 4.55
C GLU A 67 -9.18 -2.62 5.46
N ARG A 68 -8.01 -2.97 5.97
CA ARG A 68 -7.21 -2.07 6.80
C ARG A 68 -6.69 -0.86 6.03
N ILE A 69 -6.24 -1.06 4.79
CA ILE A 69 -5.78 0.03 3.92
C ILE A 69 -6.94 0.96 3.56
N ARG A 70 -8.17 0.44 3.40
CA ARG A 70 -9.38 1.25 3.19
C ARG A 70 -9.68 2.20 4.35
N VAL A 71 -9.42 1.79 5.58
CA VAL A 71 -9.53 2.68 6.75
C VAL A 71 -8.54 3.84 6.63
N LEU A 72 -7.39 3.60 6.01
CA LEU A 72 -6.33 4.56 5.76
C LEU A 72 -6.42 5.20 4.37
N ASP A 73 -7.62 5.24 3.77
CA ASP A 73 -7.81 5.71 2.40
C ASP A 73 -7.39 7.17 2.20
N ASP A 74 -7.58 8.00 3.23
CA ASP A 74 -7.21 9.42 3.25
C ASP A 74 -5.96 9.70 4.11
N ALA A 75 -5.16 8.69 4.44
CA ALA A 75 -3.89 8.87 5.15
C ALA A 75 -2.97 9.83 4.38
N PRO A 76 -2.12 10.65 5.06
CA PRO A 76 -1.23 11.61 4.39
C PRO A 76 -0.06 10.93 3.65
N VAL A 77 -0.22 9.67 3.30
CA VAL A 77 0.73 8.85 2.56
C VAL A 77 -0.02 7.92 1.61
N GLY A 78 0.48 7.78 0.39
CA GLY A 78 -0.02 6.77 -0.55
C GLY A 78 0.35 5.37 -0.06
N ILE A 79 -0.64 4.47 -0.01
CA ILE A 79 -0.45 3.08 0.45
C ILE A 79 -0.88 2.13 -0.65
N THR A 80 -0.03 1.15 -0.97
CA THR A 80 -0.35 0.05 -1.88
C THR A 80 -0.16 -1.29 -1.21
N LEU A 81 -1.03 -2.23 -1.55
CA LEU A 81 -0.79 -3.66 -1.41
C LEU A 81 -0.48 -4.23 -2.79
N ALA A 82 0.65 -4.89 -2.93
CA ALA A 82 1.03 -5.61 -4.16
C ALA A 82 1.18 -7.10 -3.88
N GLY A 83 0.95 -7.90 -4.89
CA GLY A 83 1.18 -9.34 -4.88
C GLY A 83 2.67 -9.68 -4.87
N PRO A 84 3.00 -10.98 -4.88
CA PRO A 84 4.37 -11.45 -4.76
C PRO A 84 5.22 -11.17 -6.01
N ALA A 85 6.54 -11.18 -5.83
CA ALA A 85 7.50 -10.89 -6.90
C ALA A 85 7.44 -11.90 -8.06
N TYR A 86 7.15 -13.17 -7.80
CA TYR A 86 7.01 -14.18 -8.85
C TYR A 86 5.80 -13.94 -9.78
N ALA A 87 4.83 -13.15 -9.35
CA ALA A 87 3.69 -12.70 -10.16
C ALA A 87 3.91 -11.27 -10.71
N ASP A 88 5.12 -10.75 -10.64
CA ASP A 88 5.50 -9.38 -11.06
C ASP A 88 4.91 -8.26 -10.19
N ASN A 89 4.68 -8.53 -8.91
CA ASN A 89 4.15 -7.58 -7.93
C ASN A 89 2.90 -6.82 -8.41
N PRO A 90 1.85 -7.49 -8.84
CA PRO A 90 0.64 -6.82 -9.31
C PRO A 90 0.00 -6.04 -8.17
N VAL A 91 -0.44 -4.82 -8.43
CA VAL A 91 -1.20 -4.03 -7.47
C VAL A 91 -2.51 -4.74 -7.17
N VAL A 92 -2.76 -4.98 -5.88
CA VAL A 92 -4.02 -5.53 -5.36
C VAL A 92 -4.95 -4.40 -4.94
N TYR A 93 -4.40 -3.41 -4.23
CA TYR A 93 -5.14 -2.24 -3.78
C TYR A 93 -4.23 -1.01 -3.65
N ALA A 94 -4.80 0.17 -3.85
CA ALA A 94 -4.16 1.46 -3.63
C ALA A 94 -5.14 2.41 -2.95
N ASN A 95 -4.71 3.06 -1.85
CA ASN A 95 -5.56 4.02 -1.15
C ASN A 95 -5.82 5.29 -2.00
N ARG A 96 -6.79 6.12 -1.57
CA ARG A 96 -7.16 7.35 -2.28
C ARG A 96 -5.97 8.28 -2.43
N THR A 97 -5.18 8.47 -1.38
CA THR A 97 -4.02 9.35 -1.40
C THR A 97 -3.02 8.98 -2.51
N LEU A 98 -2.77 7.67 -2.73
CA LEU A 98 -1.91 7.27 -3.84
C LEU A 98 -2.54 7.55 -5.20
N ARG A 99 -3.84 7.27 -5.34
CA ARG A 99 -4.56 7.53 -6.60
C ARG A 99 -4.55 9.03 -6.94
N ASP A 100 -4.80 9.88 -5.96
CA ASP A 100 -4.74 11.35 -6.12
C ASP A 100 -3.32 11.82 -6.43
N LEU A 101 -2.30 11.25 -5.75
CA LEU A 101 -0.90 11.56 -5.99
C LEU A 101 -0.45 11.21 -7.42
N THR A 102 -0.91 10.08 -7.93
CA THR A 102 -0.45 9.55 -9.23
C THR A 102 -1.38 9.88 -10.39
N GLY A 103 -2.63 10.22 -10.09
CA GLY A 103 -3.67 10.50 -11.10
C GLY A 103 -4.24 9.24 -11.76
N TYR A 104 -3.85 8.04 -11.32
CA TYR A 104 -4.40 6.77 -11.82
C TYR A 104 -5.59 6.33 -10.97
N SER A 105 -6.62 5.79 -11.61
CA SER A 105 -7.72 5.14 -10.91
C SER A 105 -7.29 3.79 -10.31
N LEU A 106 -8.11 3.24 -9.40
CA LEU A 106 -7.83 1.91 -8.86
C LEU A 106 -7.89 0.83 -9.96
N ASP A 107 -8.79 0.99 -10.93
CA ASP A 107 -8.93 0.05 -12.05
C ASP A 107 -7.71 0.09 -12.99
N ASP A 108 -7.11 1.28 -13.18
CA ASP A 108 -5.86 1.41 -13.95
C ASP A 108 -4.66 0.75 -13.24
N LEU A 109 -4.66 0.75 -11.91
CA LEU A 109 -3.55 0.24 -11.11
C LEU A 109 -3.63 -1.27 -10.86
N ARG A 110 -4.85 -1.82 -10.71
CA ARG A 110 -5.03 -3.24 -10.38
C ARG A 110 -4.41 -4.16 -11.41
N GLY A 111 -3.63 -5.11 -10.93
CA GLY A 111 -2.94 -6.08 -11.76
C GLY A 111 -1.68 -5.56 -12.42
N GLU A 112 -1.46 -4.24 -12.42
CA GLU A 112 -0.27 -3.62 -12.98
C GLU A 112 0.89 -3.60 -11.98
N ASN A 113 2.12 -3.59 -12.48
CA ASN A 113 3.29 -3.31 -11.66
C ASN A 113 3.50 -1.79 -11.57
N LEU A 114 3.79 -1.28 -10.38
CA LEU A 114 4.00 0.17 -10.16
C LEU A 114 5.20 0.77 -10.91
N ARG A 115 5.97 -0.04 -11.64
CA ARG A 115 6.95 0.50 -12.63
C ARG A 115 6.27 1.31 -13.74
N LEU A 116 4.94 1.22 -13.89
CA LEU A 116 4.18 2.10 -14.79
C LEU A 116 4.38 3.59 -14.46
N LEU A 117 4.75 3.92 -13.21
CA LEU A 117 5.08 5.28 -12.80
C LEU A 117 6.50 5.71 -13.23
N GLN A 118 7.31 4.81 -13.76
CA GLN A 118 8.66 5.13 -14.23
C GLN A 118 8.61 5.69 -15.66
N GLY A 119 9.61 6.50 -16.00
CA GLY A 119 9.72 7.11 -17.32
C GLY A 119 11.15 7.57 -17.63
N PRO A 120 11.34 8.38 -18.68
CA PRO A 120 12.67 8.76 -19.16
C PRO A 120 13.60 9.43 -18.14
N GLU A 121 13.02 10.18 -17.19
CA GLU A 121 13.78 10.89 -16.16
C GLU A 121 13.94 10.08 -14.86
N THR A 122 13.40 8.86 -14.80
CA THR A 122 13.55 8.01 -13.62
C THR A 122 14.99 7.53 -13.51
N GLU A 123 15.60 7.76 -12.37
CA GLU A 123 17.01 7.44 -12.11
C GLU A 123 17.21 5.92 -11.99
N PRO A 124 18.26 5.37 -12.62
CA PRO A 124 18.50 3.93 -12.62
C PRO A 124 18.95 3.38 -11.28
N ASP A 125 19.68 4.16 -10.48
CA ASP A 125 20.22 3.70 -9.19
C ASP A 125 19.10 3.40 -8.18
N PRO A 126 18.13 4.29 -7.90
CA PRO A 126 16.98 3.98 -7.04
C PRO A 126 16.15 2.82 -7.56
N VAL A 127 15.98 2.68 -8.88
CA VAL A 127 15.26 1.53 -9.47
C VAL A 127 16.01 0.23 -9.18
N SER A 128 17.34 0.25 -9.22
CA SER A 128 18.17 -0.92 -8.89
C SER A 128 18.06 -1.29 -7.41
N GLU A 129 18.03 -0.29 -6.51
CA GLU A 129 17.81 -0.51 -5.06
C GLU A 129 16.45 -1.18 -4.80
N LEU A 130 15.37 -0.71 -5.44
CA LEU A 130 14.04 -1.32 -5.32
C LEU A 130 14.06 -2.78 -5.81
N ARG A 131 14.69 -3.03 -6.95
CA ARG A 131 14.79 -4.38 -7.53
C ARG A 131 15.60 -5.33 -6.65
N GLU A 132 16.70 -4.87 -6.09
CA GLU A 132 17.52 -5.63 -5.15
C GLU A 132 16.71 -5.99 -3.90
N ALA A 133 16.02 -5.02 -3.31
CA ALA A 133 15.19 -5.24 -2.13
C ALA A 133 14.08 -6.27 -2.38
N LEU A 134 13.41 -6.19 -3.52
CA LEU A 134 12.39 -7.17 -3.92
C LEU A 134 12.98 -8.57 -4.09
N SER A 135 14.20 -8.69 -4.65
CA SER A 135 14.87 -9.98 -4.88
C SER A 135 15.43 -10.60 -3.61
N THR A 136 15.78 -9.78 -2.62
CA THR A 136 16.36 -10.20 -1.34
C THR A 136 15.37 -10.15 -0.18
N TRP A 137 14.10 -9.81 -0.46
CA TRP A 137 12.99 -9.70 0.50
C TRP A 137 13.29 -8.74 1.66
N ASN A 138 14.03 -7.68 1.36
CA ASN A 138 14.40 -6.67 2.32
C ASN A 138 13.50 -5.44 2.20
N ARG A 139 13.31 -4.76 3.32
CA ARG A 139 12.76 -3.42 3.33
C ARG A 139 13.71 -2.44 2.65
N VAL A 140 13.15 -1.48 1.92
CA VAL A 140 13.92 -0.39 1.28
C VAL A 140 13.15 0.92 1.37
N THR A 141 13.89 2.02 1.47
CA THR A 141 13.36 3.37 1.24
C THR A 141 14.31 4.09 0.29
N THR A 142 13.77 4.57 -0.81
CA THR A 142 14.53 5.35 -1.79
C THR A 142 13.66 6.47 -2.37
N THR A 143 14.28 7.41 -3.08
CA THR A 143 13.59 8.52 -3.74
C THR A 143 13.95 8.53 -5.21
N LEU A 144 12.93 8.61 -6.07
CA LEU A 144 13.11 8.60 -7.53
C LEU A 144 12.10 9.51 -8.21
N THR A 145 12.39 9.87 -9.45
CA THR A 145 11.45 10.59 -10.30
C THR A 145 10.41 9.63 -10.86
N ASN A 146 9.14 9.92 -10.60
CA ASN A 146 7.99 9.21 -11.16
C ASN A 146 7.13 10.14 -12.01
N TYR A 147 6.23 9.56 -12.77
CA TYR A 147 5.30 10.22 -13.69
C TYR A 147 3.86 9.93 -13.25
N ARG A 148 3.03 10.98 -13.26
CA ARG A 148 1.58 10.84 -13.09
C ARG A 148 0.92 10.42 -14.39
N ALA A 149 -0.35 10.08 -14.32
CA ALA A 149 -1.17 9.73 -15.49
C ALA A 149 -1.24 10.84 -16.54
N ASP A 150 -1.13 12.10 -16.14
CA ASP A 150 -1.09 13.27 -17.04
C ASP A 150 0.29 13.55 -17.67
N GLY A 151 1.30 12.74 -17.33
CA GLY A 151 2.68 12.88 -17.79
C GLY A 151 3.54 13.84 -16.99
N SER A 152 3.01 14.51 -15.96
CA SER A 152 3.79 15.36 -15.08
C SER A 152 4.69 14.52 -14.17
N THR A 153 5.87 15.04 -13.87
CA THR A 153 6.82 14.38 -12.97
C THR A 153 6.66 14.81 -11.52
N PHE A 154 7.11 13.97 -10.60
CA PHE A 154 7.23 14.30 -9.18
C PHE A 154 8.32 13.47 -8.53
N ARG A 155 8.93 14.02 -7.48
CA ARG A 155 9.87 13.29 -6.65
C ARG A 155 9.08 12.41 -5.70
N ASN A 156 9.22 11.10 -5.84
CA ASN A 156 8.49 10.12 -5.05
C ASN A 156 9.43 9.43 -4.07
N ARG A 157 9.16 9.60 -2.78
CA ARG A 157 9.81 8.80 -1.75
C ARG A 157 9.03 7.52 -1.53
N VAL A 158 9.63 6.41 -1.92
CA VAL A 158 9.03 5.07 -1.87
C VAL A 158 9.65 4.27 -0.74
N THR A 159 8.80 3.64 0.08
CA THR A 159 9.19 2.62 1.05
C THR A 159 8.48 1.32 0.71
N LEU A 160 9.22 0.23 0.52
CA LEU A 160 8.66 -1.11 0.35
C LEU A 160 8.91 -1.96 1.59
N VAL A 161 7.90 -2.67 2.03
CA VAL A 161 7.95 -3.56 3.20
C VAL A 161 7.39 -4.93 2.80
N PRO A 162 8.17 -6.02 2.95
CA PRO A 162 7.67 -7.36 2.68
C PRO A 162 6.65 -7.79 3.73
N VAL A 163 5.61 -8.49 3.27
CA VAL A 163 4.61 -9.13 4.12
C VAL A 163 4.78 -10.62 4.04
N THR A 164 5.02 -11.25 5.19
CA THR A 164 5.23 -12.68 5.29
C THR A 164 4.01 -13.40 5.84
N ASP A 165 3.80 -14.62 5.39
CA ASP A 165 2.87 -15.56 6.01
C ASP A 165 3.43 -16.10 7.35
N ARG A 166 2.67 -17.00 7.99
CA ARG A 166 3.10 -17.64 9.25
C ARG A 166 4.34 -18.52 9.10
N GLY A 167 4.63 -18.96 7.88
CA GLY A 167 5.82 -19.76 7.55
C GLY A 167 7.07 -18.91 7.26
N GLY A 168 6.95 -17.58 7.23
CA GLY A 168 8.02 -16.67 6.89
C GLY A 168 8.21 -16.45 5.39
N THR A 169 7.31 -16.95 4.54
CA THR A 169 7.35 -16.72 3.10
C THR A 169 6.75 -15.35 2.77
N VAL A 170 7.44 -14.57 1.94
CA VAL A 170 6.90 -13.28 1.46
C VAL A 170 5.76 -13.56 0.47
N VAL A 171 4.57 -13.14 0.84
CA VAL A 171 3.34 -13.34 0.06
C VAL A 171 2.85 -12.06 -0.60
N ASN A 172 3.11 -10.91 0.01
CA ASN A 172 2.73 -9.60 -0.49
C ASN A 172 3.80 -8.55 -0.16
N TRP A 173 3.61 -7.35 -0.73
CA TRP A 173 4.41 -6.17 -0.42
C TRP A 173 3.49 -4.99 -0.08
N LEU A 174 3.85 -4.26 0.97
CA LEU A 174 3.28 -2.95 1.25
C LEU A 174 4.20 -1.88 0.68
N GLY A 175 3.62 -0.94 -0.05
CA GLY A 175 4.30 0.24 -0.56
C GLY A 175 3.75 1.50 0.09
N PHE A 176 4.65 2.38 0.56
CA PHE A 176 4.30 3.71 1.07
C PHE A 176 4.96 4.75 0.19
N GLN A 177 4.19 5.71 -0.29
CA GLN A 177 4.64 6.70 -1.26
C GLN A 177 4.20 8.10 -0.87
N ALA A 178 5.09 9.06 -1.04
CA ALA A 178 4.79 10.47 -0.83
C ALA A 178 5.61 11.34 -1.76
N ALA A 179 4.99 12.39 -2.29
CA ALA A 179 5.75 13.45 -2.95
C ALA A 179 6.65 14.15 -1.93
N VAL A 180 7.89 14.42 -2.32
CA VAL A 180 8.85 15.19 -1.54
C VAL A 180 9.35 16.37 -2.36
N GLU A 181 9.62 17.48 -1.68
CA GLU A 181 10.29 18.63 -2.29
C GLU A 181 11.78 18.32 -2.46
N GLU A 182 12.42 18.92 -3.47
CA GLU A 182 13.86 18.83 -3.69
C GLU A 182 14.63 19.56 -2.59
#